data_b4b68e2613e56ce2d2113fac49e046ec
#
_entry.id   b4b68e2613e56ce2d2113fac49e046ec
#
_cell.length_a   1.000
_cell.length_b   1.000
_cell.length_c   1.000
_cell.angle_alpha   90.00
_cell.angle_beta   90.00
_cell.angle_gamma   90.00
#
_symmetry.space_group_name_H-M   'P 1'
#
loop_
_entity.id
_entity.type
_entity.pdbx_description
1 polymer ?
#
loop_
_entity_poly.entity_id
_entity_poly.type
_entity_poly.pdbx_seq_one_letter_code
_entity_poly.pdbx_strand_id
1 'polypeptide(L)'
;MSAKYKLTENPPASAKNGIQNLHARIVPSRTATIDDLAAEISTISTFSSGDIKGLLESFTQVVTNRLKNGENVNLDGLGYYSVSLDCPKDITSEKRIRAESIRFRNVNFRCSNKMKASLKSMKLERVPAVKKKEFTGEERLQRKRLRDTVL
;
A
#
# COMPACT_ATOMS: atom_id res chain seq x y z
N MET A 1 -4.34 -16.85 13.56
CA MET A 1 -3.18 -15.96 13.24
C MET A 1 -3.49 -14.55 13.74
N SER A 2 -2.52 -13.81 14.26
CA SER A 2 -2.67 -12.42 14.71
C SER A 2 -1.77 -11.51 13.87
N ALA A 3 -2.29 -10.34 13.50
CA ALA A 3 -1.47 -9.33 12.82
C ALA A 3 -0.68 -8.53 13.86
N LYS A 4 0.61 -8.36 13.61
CA LYS A 4 1.51 -7.63 14.52
C LYS A 4 1.46 -6.13 14.24
N TYR A 5 1.44 -5.32 15.30
CA TYR A 5 1.51 -3.86 15.17
C TYR A 5 2.54 -3.24 16.11
N LYS A 6 3.05 -2.09 15.73
CA LYS A 6 3.90 -1.24 16.59
C LYS A 6 3.29 0.15 16.73
N LEU A 7 3.56 0.79 17.86
CA LEU A 7 3.23 2.20 18.06
C LEU A 7 4.36 3.06 17.51
N THR A 8 4.01 4.09 16.76
CA THR A 8 4.94 5.04 16.15
C THR A 8 4.46 6.45 16.46
N GLU A 9 5.37 7.35 16.75
CA GLU A 9 5.07 8.76 16.92
C GLU A 9 4.72 9.41 15.58
N ASN A 10 3.77 10.33 15.59
CA ASN A 10 3.50 11.16 14.43
C ASN A 10 4.67 12.10 14.14
N PRO A 11 4.90 12.49 12.87
CA PRO A 11 5.88 13.53 12.56
C PRO A 11 5.60 14.81 13.33
N PRO A 12 6.65 15.57 13.75
CA PRO A 12 6.49 16.81 14.52
C PRO A 12 5.53 17.82 13.87
N ALA A 13 5.51 17.88 12.54
CA ALA A 13 4.64 18.77 11.76
C ALA A 13 3.12 18.48 11.94
N SER A 14 2.75 17.29 12.43
CA SER A 14 1.35 16.91 12.71
C SER A 14 1.00 16.95 14.20
N ALA A 15 1.92 17.41 15.05
CA ALA A 15 1.67 17.56 16.47
C ALA A 15 0.75 18.75 16.71
N LYS A 16 -0.43 18.49 17.27
CA LYS A 16 -1.34 19.53 17.75
C LYS A 16 -0.93 19.91 19.19
N ASN A 17 -0.72 21.19 19.44
CA ASN A 17 -0.33 21.72 20.76
C ASN A 17 0.96 21.13 21.33
N GLY A 18 1.94 20.78 20.48
CA GLY A 18 3.23 20.22 20.95
C GLY A 18 3.15 18.77 21.46
N ILE A 19 1.98 18.14 21.46
CA ILE A 19 1.82 16.76 21.89
C ILE A 19 1.92 15.85 20.67
N GLN A 20 2.91 14.96 20.66
CA GLN A 20 3.05 13.92 19.65
C GLN A 20 2.10 12.76 19.96
N ASN A 21 1.08 12.58 19.13
CA ASN A 21 0.17 11.46 19.25
C ASN A 21 0.81 10.18 18.71
N LEU A 22 0.63 9.08 19.45
CA LEU A 22 1.00 7.75 19.02
C LEU A 22 -0.06 7.20 18.06
N HIS A 23 0.36 6.55 16.99
CA HIS A 23 -0.51 5.80 16.11
C HIS A 23 0.01 4.37 15.90
N ALA A 24 -0.93 3.44 15.72
CA ALA A 24 -0.59 2.06 15.46
C ALA A 24 -0.29 1.85 13.97
N ARG A 25 0.81 1.16 13.69
CA ARG A 25 1.17 0.71 12.33
C ARG A 25 1.30 -0.80 12.31
N ILE A 26 0.72 -1.44 11.32
CA ILE A 26 0.94 -2.86 11.05
C ILE A 26 2.43 -3.09 10.75
N VAL A 27 2.97 -4.16 11.33
CA VAL A 27 4.30 -4.66 10.97
C VAL A 27 4.07 -5.81 9.99
N PRO A 28 4.34 -5.60 8.68
CA PRO A 28 4.17 -6.66 7.71
C PRO A 28 5.14 -7.80 8.01
N SER A 29 4.67 -9.04 8.00
CA SER A 29 5.51 -10.22 8.17
C SER A 29 6.25 -10.54 6.87
N ARG A 30 5.53 -10.53 5.76
CA ARG A 30 6.04 -10.74 4.40
C ARG A 30 5.06 -10.16 3.38
N THR A 31 5.49 -10.01 2.16
CA THR A 31 4.61 -9.73 1.01
C THR A 31 4.29 -11.04 0.30
N ALA A 32 3.01 -11.38 0.21
CA ALA A 32 2.57 -12.53 -0.57
C ALA A 32 2.66 -12.22 -2.07
N THR A 33 3.17 -13.16 -2.84
CA THR A 33 3.28 -13.06 -4.30
C THR A 33 2.12 -13.77 -4.99
N ILE A 34 2.01 -13.63 -6.31
CA ILE A 34 1.04 -14.40 -7.12
C ILE A 34 1.30 -15.90 -6.98
N ASP A 35 2.56 -16.31 -6.89
CA ASP A 35 2.94 -17.72 -6.72
C ASP A 35 2.45 -18.27 -5.36
N ASP A 36 2.57 -17.49 -4.29
CA ASP A 36 2.04 -17.86 -2.97
C ASP A 36 0.52 -18.04 -3.01
N LEU A 37 -0.19 -17.09 -3.65
CA LEU A 37 -1.65 -17.15 -3.78
C LEU A 37 -2.08 -18.33 -4.64
N ALA A 38 -1.40 -18.58 -5.76
CA ALA A 38 -1.70 -19.70 -6.65
C ALA A 38 -1.48 -21.05 -5.95
N ALA A 39 -0.40 -21.19 -5.16
CA ALA A 39 -0.15 -22.37 -4.37
C ALA A 39 -1.26 -22.60 -3.32
N GLU A 40 -1.68 -21.55 -2.60
CA GLU A 40 -2.74 -21.64 -1.60
C GLU A 40 -4.09 -22.00 -2.24
N ILE A 41 -4.47 -21.36 -3.36
CA ILE A 41 -5.72 -21.64 -4.07
C ILE A 41 -5.73 -23.09 -4.62
N SER A 42 -4.60 -23.61 -5.12
CA SER A 42 -4.52 -24.99 -5.64
C SER A 42 -4.80 -26.05 -4.58
N THR A 43 -4.60 -25.75 -3.29
CA THR A 43 -4.93 -26.69 -2.20
C THR A 43 -6.44 -26.81 -1.93
N ILE A 44 -7.23 -25.80 -2.32
CA ILE A 44 -8.68 -25.72 -2.08
C ILE A 44 -9.51 -25.80 -3.35
N SER A 45 -8.87 -25.96 -4.51
CA SER A 45 -9.50 -26.05 -5.81
C SER A 45 -8.96 -27.24 -6.60
N THR A 46 -9.60 -27.58 -7.72
CA THR A 46 -9.14 -28.62 -8.64
C THR A 46 -8.15 -28.14 -9.70
N PHE A 47 -7.85 -26.83 -9.70
CA PHE A 47 -6.93 -26.24 -10.67
C PHE A 47 -5.48 -26.41 -10.21
N SER A 48 -4.57 -26.57 -11.18
CA SER A 48 -3.14 -26.54 -10.88
C SER A 48 -2.69 -25.11 -10.55
N SER A 49 -1.60 -24.97 -9.80
CA SER A 49 -1.03 -23.65 -9.51
C SER A 49 -0.63 -22.87 -10.78
N GLY A 50 -0.24 -23.57 -11.84
CA GLY A 50 0.04 -22.99 -13.15
C GLY A 50 -1.18 -22.37 -13.82
N ASP A 51 -2.32 -23.10 -13.82
CA ASP A 51 -3.58 -22.60 -14.38
C ASP A 51 -4.08 -21.39 -13.63
N ILE A 52 -3.99 -21.41 -12.30
CA ILE A 52 -4.39 -20.27 -11.44
C ILE A 52 -3.52 -19.04 -11.73
N LYS A 53 -2.22 -19.23 -11.88
CA LYS A 53 -1.29 -18.14 -12.21
C LYS A 53 -1.64 -17.52 -13.57
N GLY A 54 -1.85 -18.33 -14.60
CA GLY A 54 -2.26 -17.86 -15.93
C GLY A 54 -3.61 -17.12 -15.90
N LEU A 55 -4.56 -17.61 -15.08
CA LEU A 55 -5.85 -16.94 -14.88
C LEU A 55 -5.70 -15.58 -14.20
N LEU A 56 -4.87 -15.47 -13.16
CA LEU A 56 -4.62 -14.21 -12.45
C LEU A 56 -3.91 -13.20 -13.34
N GLU A 57 -2.96 -13.62 -14.19
CA GLU A 57 -2.30 -12.77 -15.18
C GLU A 57 -3.31 -12.25 -16.22
N SER A 58 -4.13 -13.14 -16.78
CA SER A 58 -5.19 -12.76 -17.72
C SER A 58 -6.22 -11.83 -17.10
N PHE A 59 -6.62 -12.08 -15.86
CA PHE A 59 -7.50 -11.20 -15.09
C PHE A 59 -6.94 -9.80 -14.96
N THR A 60 -5.65 -9.68 -14.57
CA THR A 60 -4.98 -8.39 -14.43
C THR A 60 -4.94 -7.62 -15.76
N GLN A 61 -4.71 -8.33 -16.86
CA GLN A 61 -4.70 -7.75 -18.20
C GLN A 61 -6.09 -7.24 -18.62
N VAL A 62 -7.15 -8.02 -18.37
CA VAL A 62 -8.53 -7.63 -18.68
C VAL A 62 -8.96 -6.42 -17.85
N VAL A 63 -8.69 -6.41 -16.54
CA VAL A 63 -8.96 -5.26 -15.66
C VAL A 63 -8.25 -4.00 -16.16
N THR A 64 -6.98 -4.12 -16.50
CA THR A 64 -6.18 -3.01 -17.03
C THR A 64 -6.77 -2.45 -18.33
N ASN A 65 -7.20 -3.32 -19.24
CA ASN A 65 -7.81 -2.90 -20.50
C ASN A 65 -9.14 -2.19 -20.30
N ARG A 66 -9.99 -2.66 -19.38
CA ARG A 66 -11.26 -1.99 -19.03
C ARG A 66 -11.00 -0.59 -18.46
N LEU A 67 -10.05 -0.46 -17.54
CA LEU A 67 -9.66 0.84 -16.97
C LEU A 67 -9.09 1.80 -18.02
N LYS A 68 -8.30 1.31 -19.00
CA LYS A 68 -7.81 2.11 -20.14
C LYS A 68 -8.94 2.62 -21.02
N ASN A 69 -10.02 1.88 -21.16
CA ASN A 69 -11.21 2.30 -21.91
C ASN A 69 -12.10 3.26 -21.12
N GLY A 70 -11.68 3.70 -19.92
CA GLY A 70 -12.44 4.61 -19.07
C GLY A 70 -13.57 3.93 -18.28
N GLU A 71 -13.64 2.60 -18.30
CA GLU A 71 -14.61 1.84 -17.52
C GLU A 71 -14.11 1.70 -16.08
N ASN A 72 -15.05 1.73 -15.14
CA ASN A 72 -14.75 1.37 -13.76
C ASN A 72 -14.97 -0.14 -13.58
N VAL A 73 -14.15 -0.77 -12.76
CA VAL A 73 -14.23 -2.21 -12.52
C VAL A 73 -14.68 -2.47 -11.08
N ASN A 74 -15.84 -3.12 -10.92
CA ASN A 74 -16.32 -3.57 -9.63
C ASN A 74 -16.10 -5.09 -9.51
N LEU A 75 -15.33 -5.48 -8.49
CA LEU A 75 -15.07 -6.87 -8.13
C LEU A 75 -15.82 -7.17 -6.84
N ASP A 76 -16.92 -7.88 -6.94
CA ASP A 76 -17.74 -8.21 -5.79
C ASP A 76 -16.94 -8.96 -4.73
N GLY A 77 -16.99 -8.46 -3.50
CA GLY A 77 -16.22 -9.00 -2.39
C GLY A 77 -14.84 -8.37 -2.23
N LEU A 78 -14.17 -7.94 -3.31
CA LEU A 78 -12.85 -7.30 -3.25
C LEU A 78 -12.96 -5.78 -3.16
N GLY A 79 -13.51 -5.15 -4.19
CA GLY A 79 -13.64 -3.69 -4.22
C GLY A 79 -13.81 -3.11 -5.61
N TYR A 80 -13.73 -1.81 -5.67
CA TYR A 80 -14.01 -0.98 -6.83
C TYR A 80 -12.75 -0.24 -7.27
N TYR A 81 -12.45 -0.32 -8.56
CA TYR A 81 -11.32 0.33 -9.20
C TYR A 81 -11.81 1.43 -10.13
N SER A 82 -11.16 2.58 -10.09
CA SER A 82 -11.42 3.72 -10.98
C SER A 82 -10.12 4.43 -11.32
N VAL A 83 -10.09 5.11 -12.47
CA VAL A 83 -8.95 5.90 -12.90
C VAL A 83 -9.18 7.36 -12.53
N SER A 84 -8.14 8.05 -12.06
CA SER A 84 -8.13 9.49 -11.91
C SER A 84 -7.13 10.13 -12.87
N LEU A 85 -7.52 11.30 -13.37
CA LEU A 85 -6.71 12.11 -14.26
C LEU A 85 -6.17 13.32 -13.50
N ASP A 86 -5.05 13.82 -13.95
CA ASP A 86 -4.46 15.07 -13.49
C ASP A 86 -4.61 16.14 -14.57
N CYS A 87 -4.99 17.33 -14.13
CA CYS A 87 -5.17 18.50 -14.99
C CYS A 87 -4.27 19.63 -14.47
N PRO A 88 -3.65 20.44 -15.34
CA PRO A 88 -2.85 21.59 -14.91
C PRO A 88 -3.65 22.55 -14.03
N LYS A 89 -3.04 23.05 -12.95
CA LYS A 89 -3.72 23.83 -11.90
C LYS A 89 -4.17 25.23 -12.34
N ASP A 90 -3.60 25.76 -13.40
CA ASP A 90 -3.78 27.17 -13.79
C ASP A 90 -4.86 27.38 -14.87
N ILE A 91 -5.72 26.39 -15.07
CA ILE A 91 -6.76 26.45 -16.10
C ILE A 91 -8.09 26.84 -15.47
N THR A 92 -8.51 28.06 -15.72
CA THR A 92 -9.78 28.64 -15.28
C THR A 92 -10.90 28.57 -16.34
N SER A 93 -10.60 28.10 -17.56
CA SER A 93 -11.54 28.07 -18.70
C SER A 93 -11.36 26.76 -19.49
N GLU A 94 -12.48 26.12 -19.84
CA GLU A 94 -12.51 24.91 -20.69
C GLU A 94 -11.79 25.11 -22.03
N LYS A 95 -11.84 26.33 -22.62
CA LYS A 95 -11.16 26.65 -23.89
C LYS A 95 -9.62 26.54 -23.81
N ARG A 96 -9.03 26.51 -22.61
CA ARG A 96 -7.58 26.38 -22.39
C ARG A 96 -7.14 24.94 -22.11
N ILE A 97 -8.08 24.01 -21.92
CA ILE A 97 -7.77 22.60 -21.70
C ILE A 97 -7.55 21.94 -23.05
N ARG A 98 -6.33 21.45 -23.27
CA ARG A 98 -6.03 20.58 -24.40
C ARG A 98 -5.95 19.14 -23.91
N ALA A 99 -6.45 18.18 -24.70
CA ALA A 99 -6.39 16.77 -24.36
C ALA A 99 -4.97 16.30 -24.01
N GLU A 100 -3.97 16.86 -24.68
CA GLU A 100 -2.54 16.57 -24.45
C GLU A 100 -2.02 17.02 -23.09
N SER A 101 -2.71 17.96 -22.41
CA SER A 101 -2.35 18.43 -21.07
C SER A 101 -2.94 17.57 -19.95
N ILE A 102 -3.89 16.70 -20.27
CA ILE A 102 -4.51 15.77 -19.32
C ILE A 102 -3.64 14.51 -19.23
N ARG A 103 -3.28 14.11 -18.03
CA ARG A 103 -2.41 12.96 -17.80
C ARG A 103 -3.07 11.98 -16.84
N PHE A 104 -2.72 10.70 -16.99
CA PHE A 104 -3.04 9.70 -15.98
C PHE A 104 -2.39 10.09 -14.65
N ARG A 105 -3.17 10.08 -13.57
CA ARG A 105 -2.70 10.35 -12.22
C ARG A 105 -2.51 9.07 -11.43
N ASN A 106 -3.60 8.33 -11.22
CA ASN A 106 -3.57 7.13 -10.38
C ASN A 106 -4.77 6.22 -10.65
N VAL A 107 -4.63 4.95 -10.23
CA VAL A 107 -5.75 4.03 -10.04
C VAL A 107 -6.20 4.11 -8.59
N ASN A 108 -7.46 4.47 -8.37
CA ASN A 108 -8.07 4.51 -7.06
C ASN A 108 -8.72 3.16 -6.77
N PHE A 109 -8.40 2.58 -5.63
CA PHE A 109 -9.04 1.37 -5.12
C PHE A 109 -9.89 1.70 -3.91
N ARG A 110 -11.15 1.27 -3.93
CA ARG A 110 -12.07 1.36 -2.79
C ARG A 110 -12.49 -0.04 -2.37
N CYS A 111 -12.02 -0.46 -1.21
CA CYS A 111 -12.31 -1.76 -0.63
C CYS A 111 -13.83 -1.95 -0.43
N SER A 112 -14.34 -3.16 -0.72
CA SER A 112 -15.74 -3.54 -0.51
C SER A 112 -16.11 -3.56 0.97
N ASN A 113 -17.40 -3.36 1.26
CA ASN A 113 -17.91 -3.44 2.64
C ASN A 113 -17.76 -4.86 3.22
N LYS A 114 -17.89 -5.89 2.39
CA LYS A 114 -17.70 -7.29 2.78
C LYS A 114 -16.27 -7.54 3.25
N MET A 115 -15.27 -7.11 2.50
CA MET A 115 -13.87 -7.22 2.88
C MET A 115 -13.55 -6.41 4.14
N LYS A 116 -14.07 -5.17 4.25
CA LYS A 116 -13.92 -4.35 5.47
C LYS A 116 -14.50 -5.03 6.71
N ALA A 117 -15.67 -5.66 6.57
CA ALA A 117 -16.31 -6.36 7.68
C ALA A 117 -15.46 -7.56 8.13
N SER A 118 -14.89 -8.33 7.19
CA SER A 118 -14.00 -9.44 7.50
C SER A 118 -12.72 -8.98 8.20
N LEU A 119 -12.14 -7.86 7.76
CA LEU A 119 -10.93 -7.32 8.36
C LEU A 119 -11.15 -6.73 9.77
N LYS A 120 -12.38 -6.30 10.12
CA LYS A 120 -12.70 -5.83 11.48
C LYS A 120 -12.52 -6.91 12.54
N SER A 121 -12.64 -8.17 12.18
CA SER A 121 -12.45 -9.32 13.09
C SER A 121 -10.98 -9.71 13.30
N MET A 122 -10.03 -8.97 12.71
CA MET A 122 -8.61 -9.25 12.77
C MET A 122 -8.08 -9.13 14.20
N LYS A 123 -7.41 -10.19 14.68
CA LYS A 123 -6.72 -10.17 15.97
C LYS A 123 -5.41 -9.41 15.84
N LEU A 124 -5.18 -8.47 16.74
CA LEU A 124 -4.00 -7.61 16.77
C LEU A 124 -3.11 -7.95 17.96
N GLU A 125 -1.82 -8.07 17.73
CA GLU A 125 -0.79 -8.33 18.74
C GLU A 125 0.26 -7.22 18.70
N ARG A 126 0.55 -6.62 19.86
CA ARG A 126 1.54 -5.56 19.97
C ARG A 126 2.95 -6.13 19.96
N VAL A 127 3.79 -5.66 19.06
CA VAL A 127 5.23 -5.93 19.11
C VAL A 127 5.85 -4.96 20.12
N PRO A 128 6.60 -5.46 21.13
CA PRO A 128 7.31 -4.59 22.06
C PRO A 128 8.25 -3.66 21.28
N ALA A 129 8.32 -2.40 21.70
CA ALA A 129 9.27 -1.46 21.11
C ALA A 129 10.69 -2.02 21.32
N VAL A 130 11.42 -2.24 20.24
CA VAL A 130 12.85 -2.50 20.32
C VAL A 130 13.46 -1.25 20.96
N LYS A 131 13.98 -1.37 22.18
CA LYS A 131 14.74 -0.29 22.81
C LYS A 131 15.81 0.11 21.81
N LYS A 132 15.76 1.36 21.31
CA LYS A 132 16.87 1.93 20.53
C LYS A 132 18.11 1.75 21.40
N LYS A 133 19.12 1.02 20.91
CA LYS A 133 20.43 1.06 21.56
C LYS A 133 20.82 2.52 21.65
N GLU A 134 20.88 3.05 22.85
CA GLU A 134 21.48 4.35 23.09
C GLU A 134 22.98 4.17 22.79
N PHE A 135 23.37 4.65 21.63
CA PHE A 135 24.78 4.70 21.30
C PHE A 135 25.45 5.68 22.23
N THR A 136 26.50 5.25 22.91
CA THR A 136 27.35 6.12 23.73
C THR A 136 27.90 7.25 22.85
N GLY A 137 28.28 8.37 23.47
CA GLY A 137 28.81 9.53 22.74
C GLY A 137 29.97 9.17 21.80
N GLU A 138 30.79 8.21 22.20
CA GLU A 138 31.93 7.70 21.42
C GLU A 138 31.52 6.95 20.17
N GLU A 139 30.50 6.07 20.25
CA GLU A 139 29.98 5.32 19.11
C GLU A 139 29.30 6.25 18.07
N ARG A 140 28.68 7.34 18.54
CA ARG A 140 28.13 8.38 17.65
C ARG A 140 29.23 9.11 16.88
N LEU A 141 30.33 9.43 17.54
CA LEU A 141 31.50 10.08 16.94
C LEU A 141 32.19 9.16 15.92
N GLN A 142 32.39 7.89 16.26
CA GLN A 142 32.95 6.89 15.31
C GLN A 142 32.12 6.73 14.04
N ARG A 143 30.79 6.64 14.15
CA ARG A 143 29.90 6.56 12.99
C ARG A 143 29.88 7.83 12.14
N LYS A 144 30.09 8.99 12.76
CA LYS A 144 30.24 10.25 12.04
C LYS A 144 31.54 10.28 11.25
N ARG A 145 32.67 9.90 11.86
CA ARG A 145 33.98 9.80 11.18
C ARG A 145 33.96 8.82 10.01
N LEU A 146 33.33 7.66 10.17
CA LEU A 146 33.19 6.67 9.08
C LEU A 146 32.35 7.19 7.90
N ARG A 147 31.34 8.03 8.12
CA ARG A 147 30.57 8.65 7.04
C ARG A 147 31.36 9.72 6.31
N ASP A 148 32.16 10.50 7.03
CA ASP A 148 32.95 11.59 6.48
C ASP A 148 34.23 11.10 5.76
N THR A 149 34.56 9.78 5.86
CA THR A 149 35.72 9.15 5.20
C THR A 149 35.32 8.42 3.88
N VAL A 150 34.03 8.32 3.56
CA VAL A 150 33.50 7.61 2.36
C VAL A 150 33.02 8.61 1.29
N LEU A 151 33.28 9.88 1.47
CA LEU A 151 33.13 10.97 0.49
C LEU A 151 34.51 11.43 0.04
#